data_f5b058cb38f7d6c3deaa5640573fbc75
#
_entry.id   f5b058cb38f7d6c3deaa5640573fbc75
#
_cell.length_a   1.000
_cell.length_b   1.000
_cell.length_c   1.000
_cell.angle_alpha   90.00
_cell.angle_beta   90.00
_cell.angle_gamma   90.00
#
_symmetry.space_group_name_H-M   'P 1'
#
loop_
_entity.id
_entity.type
_entity.pdbx_description
1 polymer ?
#
loop_
_entity_poly.entity_id
_entity_poly.type
_entity_poly.pdbx_seq_one_letter_code
_entity_poly.pdbx_strand_id
1 'polypeptide(L)'
;LVASLQETAELTARIMGIMVGVSILGYFFAATRLPFLLADFIVALPFNRYWVFAIIILIYVILGCMMNVIPMLMLTLPSIFPTVVALGFDPVWFGVVSVMVMEMGQITPPVGVVVFALAGVAKGIPIETIFKGIVPFVALMILAVAIITVVPDIATWLPYWMMGPEIM
;
A
#
# COMPACT_ATOMS: atom_id res chain seq x y z
N LEU A 1 -0.66 31.35 -10.65
CA LEU A 1 -1.86 30.66 -11.13
C LEU A 1 -1.58 29.82 -12.38
N VAL A 2 -0.99 30.40 -13.47
CA VAL A 2 -0.69 29.67 -14.71
C VAL A 2 0.30 28.52 -14.44
N ALA A 3 1.38 28.76 -13.72
CA ALA A 3 2.36 27.73 -13.35
C ALA A 3 1.68 26.58 -12.55
N SER A 4 0.86 26.91 -11.56
CA SER A 4 0.14 25.89 -10.76
C SER A 4 -0.83 25.06 -11.62
N LEU A 5 -1.50 25.69 -12.59
CA LEU A 5 -2.37 24.97 -13.54
C LEU A 5 -1.56 24.05 -14.46
N GLN A 6 -0.40 24.48 -14.93
CA GLN A 6 0.48 23.65 -15.76
C GLN A 6 1.01 22.45 -14.97
N GLU A 7 1.50 22.65 -13.74
CA GLU A 7 1.96 21.58 -12.87
C GLU A 7 0.84 20.56 -12.56
N THR A 8 -0.37 21.06 -12.28
CA THR A 8 -1.54 20.19 -12.05
C THR A 8 -1.88 19.38 -13.29
N ALA A 9 -1.89 19.99 -14.46
CA ALA A 9 -2.19 19.30 -15.72
C ALA A 9 -1.13 18.24 -16.03
N GLU A 10 0.16 18.55 -15.81
CA GLU A 10 1.25 17.60 -16.01
C GLU A 10 1.17 16.40 -15.05
N LEU A 11 0.92 16.64 -13.76
CA LEU A 11 0.74 15.57 -12.77
C LEU A 11 -0.47 14.69 -13.10
N THR A 12 -1.59 15.31 -13.48
CA THR A 12 -2.79 14.57 -13.87
C THR A 12 -2.54 13.71 -15.11
N ALA A 13 -1.88 14.25 -16.12
CA ALA A 13 -1.54 13.50 -17.33
C ALA A 13 -0.61 12.31 -17.03
N ARG A 14 0.37 12.48 -16.16
CA ARG A 14 1.26 11.39 -15.71
C ARG A 14 0.47 10.29 -14.99
N ILE A 15 -0.41 10.65 -14.05
CA ILE A 15 -1.25 9.68 -13.33
C ILE A 15 -2.16 8.93 -14.30
N MET A 16 -2.81 9.62 -15.23
CA MET A 16 -3.68 8.99 -16.24
C MET A 16 -2.89 8.03 -17.14
N GLY A 17 -1.67 8.40 -17.55
CA GLY A 17 -0.80 7.49 -18.32
C GLY A 17 -0.44 6.22 -17.56
N ILE A 18 -0.14 6.32 -16.26
CA ILE A 18 0.11 5.16 -15.40
C ILE A 18 -1.17 4.31 -15.29
N MET A 19 -2.34 4.90 -15.09
CA MET A 19 -3.61 4.17 -14.98
C MET A 19 -3.93 3.37 -16.24
N VAL A 20 -3.65 3.90 -17.42
CA VAL A 20 -3.80 3.16 -18.69
C VAL A 20 -2.88 1.94 -18.72
N GLY A 21 -1.60 2.09 -18.39
CA GLY A 21 -0.66 0.97 -18.33
C GLY A 21 -1.08 -0.11 -17.33
N VAL A 22 -1.52 0.29 -16.15
CA VAL A 22 -2.02 -0.63 -15.11
C VAL A 22 -3.29 -1.34 -15.56
N SER A 23 -4.20 -0.66 -16.27
CA SER A 23 -5.41 -1.29 -16.81
C SER A 23 -5.09 -2.39 -17.81
N ILE A 24 -4.10 -2.18 -18.68
CA ILE A 24 -3.61 -3.20 -19.62
C ILE A 24 -3.03 -4.40 -18.86
N LEU A 25 -2.21 -4.15 -17.85
CA LEU A 25 -1.64 -5.20 -17.01
C LEU A 25 -2.72 -5.95 -16.22
N GLY A 26 -3.71 -5.24 -15.68
CA GLY A 26 -4.86 -5.82 -15.00
C GLY A 26 -5.66 -6.77 -15.91
N TYR A 27 -5.89 -6.36 -17.16
CA TYR A 27 -6.53 -7.22 -18.15
C TYR A 27 -5.69 -8.48 -18.45
N PHE A 28 -4.38 -8.33 -18.58
CA PHE A 28 -3.47 -9.46 -18.74
C PHE A 28 -3.56 -10.43 -17.55
N PHE A 29 -3.55 -9.94 -16.32
CA PHE A 29 -3.70 -10.76 -15.12
C PHE A 29 -5.06 -11.47 -15.06
N ALA A 30 -6.14 -10.80 -15.44
CA ALA A 30 -7.46 -11.40 -15.50
C ALA A 30 -7.54 -12.52 -16.57
N ALA A 31 -6.98 -12.26 -17.74
CA ALA A 31 -6.99 -13.23 -18.85
C ALA A 31 -6.13 -14.48 -18.57
N THR A 32 -4.98 -14.29 -17.91
CA THR A 32 -4.05 -15.39 -17.58
C THR A 32 -4.42 -16.15 -16.32
N ARG A 33 -5.31 -15.61 -15.47
CA ARG A 33 -5.60 -16.10 -14.11
C ARG A 33 -4.36 -16.23 -13.22
N LEU A 34 -3.28 -15.59 -13.60
CA LEU A 34 -2.00 -15.67 -12.89
C LEU A 34 -2.10 -15.36 -11.39
N PRO A 35 -2.86 -14.31 -10.94
CA PRO A 35 -3.03 -14.03 -9.52
C PRO A 35 -3.66 -15.19 -8.75
N PHE A 36 -4.64 -15.86 -9.33
CA PHE A 36 -5.32 -16.99 -8.69
C PHE A 36 -4.40 -18.22 -8.61
N LEU A 37 -3.63 -18.50 -9.67
CA LEU A 37 -2.63 -19.58 -9.65
C LEU A 37 -1.55 -19.34 -8.60
N LEU A 38 -1.12 -18.10 -8.42
CA LEU A 38 -0.18 -17.72 -7.36
C LEU A 38 -0.82 -17.87 -5.97
N ALA A 39 -2.08 -17.47 -5.81
CA ALA A 39 -2.82 -17.65 -4.57
C ALA A 39 -2.92 -19.13 -4.18
N ASP A 40 -3.36 -19.99 -5.10
CA ASP A 40 -3.46 -21.43 -4.89
C ASP A 40 -2.11 -22.05 -4.53
N PHE A 41 -1.04 -21.64 -5.22
CA PHE A 41 0.31 -22.09 -4.93
C PHE A 41 0.76 -21.69 -3.52
N ILE A 42 0.51 -20.44 -3.13
CA ILE A 42 0.89 -19.92 -1.80
C ILE A 42 0.10 -20.62 -0.69
N VAL A 43 -1.20 -20.86 -0.88
CA VAL A 43 -2.05 -21.57 0.09
C VAL A 43 -1.63 -23.04 0.23
N ALA A 44 -1.13 -23.66 -0.84
CA ALA A 44 -0.62 -25.03 -0.81
C ALA A 44 0.71 -25.19 -0.06
N LEU A 45 1.43 -24.08 0.20
CA LEU A 45 2.68 -24.15 0.95
C LEU A 45 2.39 -24.41 2.45
N PRO A 46 3.23 -25.21 3.14
CA PRO A 46 3.06 -25.53 4.56
C PRO A 46 3.46 -24.36 5.47
N PHE A 47 3.25 -23.13 5.04
CA PHE A 47 3.52 -21.94 5.82
C PHE A 47 2.28 -21.47 6.57
N ASN A 48 2.48 -20.97 7.81
CA ASN A 48 1.42 -20.30 8.52
C ASN A 48 1.03 -19.02 7.75
N ARG A 49 -0.27 -18.77 7.61
CA ARG A 49 -0.84 -17.60 6.93
C ARG A 49 -0.22 -16.27 7.37
N TYR A 50 0.20 -16.17 8.62
CA TYR A 50 0.84 -14.97 9.16
C TYR A 50 2.24 -14.71 8.58
N TRP A 51 2.98 -15.77 8.21
CA TRP A 51 4.27 -15.61 7.52
C TRP A 51 4.09 -15.06 6.11
N VAL A 52 3.09 -15.56 5.38
CA VAL A 52 2.76 -15.03 4.06
C VAL A 52 2.35 -13.57 4.15
N PHE A 53 1.51 -13.23 5.13
CA PHE A 53 1.11 -11.86 5.40
C PHE A 53 2.32 -10.97 5.73
N ALA A 54 3.23 -11.41 6.58
CA ALA A 54 4.46 -10.67 6.91
C ALA A 54 5.33 -10.39 5.67
N ILE A 55 5.42 -11.35 4.75
CA ILE A 55 6.14 -11.16 3.47
C ILE A 55 5.44 -10.11 2.60
N ILE A 56 4.11 -10.14 2.51
CA ILE A 56 3.33 -9.13 1.78
C ILE A 56 3.57 -7.74 2.36
N ILE A 57 3.53 -7.59 3.69
CA ILE A 57 3.81 -6.33 4.39
C ILE A 57 5.23 -5.84 4.07
N LEU A 58 6.22 -6.73 4.12
CA LEU A 58 7.60 -6.37 3.80
C LEU A 58 7.75 -5.89 2.36
N ILE A 59 7.10 -6.57 1.41
CA ILE A 59 7.07 -6.14 -0.01
C ILE A 59 6.44 -4.75 -0.13
N TYR A 60 5.34 -4.49 0.55
CA TYR A 60 4.66 -3.20 0.52
C TYR A 60 5.49 -2.07 1.13
N VAL A 61 6.23 -2.33 2.21
CA VAL A 61 7.18 -1.35 2.77
C VAL A 61 8.28 -1.02 1.76
N ILE A 62 8.89 -2.04 1.14
CA ILE A 62 9.97 -1.85 0.17
C ILE A 62 9.47 -1.08 -1.06
N LEU A 63 8.34 -1.49 -1.63
CA LEU A 63 7.73 -0.81 -2.78
C LEU A 63 7.29 0.61 -2.40
N GLY A 64 6.72 0.81 -1.21
CA GLY A 64 6.30 2.11 -0.70
C GLY A 64 7.45 3.10 -0.57
N CYS A 65 8.67 2.62 -0.25
CA CYS A 65 9.87 3.48 -0.26
C CYS A 65 10.19 4.05 -1.64
N MET A 66 9.80 3.37 -2.73
CA MET A 66 10.21 3.68 -4.09
C MET A 66 9.08 4.26 -4.96
N MET A 67 7.82 4.00 -4.63
CA MET A 67 6.66 4.31 -5.47
C MET A 67 5.58 5.05 -4.67
N ASN A 68 4.76 5.83 -5.38
CA ASN A 68 3.55 6.41 -4.79
C ASN A 68 2.49 5.32 -4.57
N VAL A 69 1.62 5.51 -3.55
CA VAL A 69 0.57 4.55 -3.13
C VAL A 69 -0.39 4.21 -4.26
N ILE A 70 -0.85 5.19 -5.04
CA ILE A 70 -1.86 4.95 -6.08
C ILE A 70 -1.37 3.97 -7.15
N PRO A 71 -0.22 4.20 -7.83
CA PRO A 71 0.32 3.24 -8.79
C PRO A 71 0.61 1.87 -8.16
N MET A 72 1.11 1.87 -6.92
CA MET A 72 1.45 0.63 -6.22
C MET A 72 0.20 -0.21 -5.94
N LEU A 73 -0.88 0.38 -5.41
CA LEU A 73 -2.16 -0.31 -5.20
C LEU A 73 -2.69 -0.89 -6.51
N MET A 74 -2.75 -0.08 -7.55
CA MET A 74 -3.26 -0.49 -8.85
C MET A 74 -2.48 -1.68 -9.44
N LEU A 75 -1.15 -1.70 -9.23
CA LEU A 75 -0.28 -2.75 -9.76
C LEU A 75 -0.37 -4.05 -8.94
N THR A 76 -0.44 -3.95 -7.62
CA THR A 76 -0.29 -5.10 -6.71
C THR A 76 -1.62 -5.71 -6.28
N LEU A 77 -2.68 -4.90 -6.14
CA LEU A 77 -3.96 -5.35 -5.63
C LEU A 77 -4.57 -6.50 -6.43
N PRO A 78 -4.58 -6.48 -7.78
CA PRO A 78 -5.12 -7.58 -8.57
C PRO A 78 -4.44 -8.93 -8.29
N SER A 79 -3.17 -8.91 -7.90
CA SER A 79 -2.38 -10.12 -7.63
C SER A 79 -2.42 -10.56 -6.17
N ILE A 80 -2.39 -9.61 -5.24
CA ILE A 80 -2.26 -9.89 -3.80
C ILE A 80 -3.62 -10.12 -3.15
N PHE A 81 -4.66 -9.40 -3.59
CA PHE A 81 -5.99 -9.48 -3.00
C PHE A 81 -6.58 -10.90 -3.02
N PRO A 82 -6.58 -11.65 -4.14
CA PRO A 82 -7.05 -13.03 -4.16
C PRO A 82 -6.30 -13.95 -3.20
N THR A 83 -4.98 -13.75 -3.07
CA THR A 83 -4.13 -14.50 -2.13
C THR A 83 -4.55 -14.26 -0.69
N VAL A 84 -4.79 -13.00 -0.32
CA VAL A 84 -5.18 -12.61 1.05
C VAL A 84 -6.54 -13.17 1.43
N VAL A 85 -7.50 -13.11 0.50
CA VAL A 85 -8.84 -13.69 0.69
C VAL A 85 -8.75 -15.21 0.81
N ALA A 86 -7.97 -15.88 -0.03
CA ALA A 86 -7.76 -17.32 0.03
C ALA A 86 -7.08 -17.78 1.34
N LEU A 87 -6.27 -16.93 1.96
CA LEU A 87 -5.68 -17.16 3.29
C LEU A 87 -6.67 -16.92 4.45
N GLY A 88 -7.90 -16.47 4.14
CA GLY A 88 -8.96 -16.24 5.13
C GLY A 88 -8.79 -14.94 5.93
N PHE A 89 -8.11 -13.94 5.37
CA PHE A 89 -8.08 -12.60 5.93
C PHE A 89 -9.27 -11.77 5.45
N ASP A 90 -9.74 -10.89 6.31
CA ASP A 90 -10.82 -9.96 5.99
C ASP A 90 -10.37 -8.93 4.94
N PRO A 91 -11.15 -8.74 3.85
CA PRO A 91 -10.81 -7.80 2.77
C PRO A 91 -10.72 -6.35 3.22
N VAL A 92 -11.63 -5.90 4.08
CA VAL A 92 -11.69 -4.51 4.58
C VAL A 92 -10.49 -4.23 5.48
N TRP A 93 -10.23 -5.16 6.42
CA TRP A 93 -9.06 -5.10 7.29
C TRP A 93 -7.76 -5.04 6.48
N PHE A 94 -7.62 -5.91 5.48
CA PHE A 94 -6.44 -5.92 4.61
C PHE A 94 -6.27 -4.62 3.85
N GLY A 95 -7.37 -4.02 3.35
CA GLY A 95 -7.34 -2.73 2.69
C GLY A 95 -6.76 -1.63 3.59
N VAL A 96 -7.25 -1.54 4.84
CA VAL A 96 -6.76 -0.55 5.81
C VAL A 96 -5.28 -0.76 6.13
N VAL A 97 -4.89 -1.98 6.46
CA VAL A 97 -3.49 -2.31 6.80
C VAL A 97 -2.56 -2.04 5.62
N SER A 98 -2.97 -2.41 4.40
CA SER A 98 -2.17 -2.19 3.19
C SER A 98 -1.87 -0.72 2.96
N VAL A 99 -2.89 0.15 3.03
CA VAL A 99 -2.71 1.60 2.85
C VAL A 99 -1.79 2.16 3.92
N MET A 100 -1.99 1.80 5.20
CA MET A 100 -1.12 2.25 6.29
C MET A 100 0.35 1.86 6.08
N VAL A 101 0.59 0.63 5.64
CA VAL A 101 1.95 0.13 5.39
C VAL A 101 2.60 0.80 4.19
N MET A 102 1.83 1.04 3.13
CA MET A 102 2.30 1.75 1.95
C MET A 102 2.68 3.20 2.28
N GLU A 103 1.84 3.92 3.03
CA GLU A 103 2.12 5.28 3.49
C GLU A 103 3.36 5.32 4.42
N MET A 104 3.49 4.34 5.31
CA MET A 104 4.68 4.20 6.13
C MET A 104 5.94 4.01 5.26
N GLY A 105 5.87 3.24 4.19
CA GLY A 105 6.96 3.05 3.23
C GLY A 105 7.42 4.36 2.63
N GLN A 106 6.51 5.26 2.24
CA GLN A 106 6.84 6.55 1.60
C GLN A 106 7.65 7.51 2.49
N ILE A 107 7.59 7.36 3.79
CA ILE A 107 8.36 8.17 4.75
C ILE A 107 9.56 7.43 5.34
N THR A 108 9.74 6.14 4.98
CA THR A 108 10.79 5.28 5.56
C THR A 108 12.02 5.25 4.65
N PRO A 109 13.26 5.26 5.20
CA PRO A 109 14.46 5.01 4.43
C PRO A 109 14.40 3.63 3.72
N PRO A 110 15.04 3.42 2.55
CA PRO A 110 16.18 4.19 2.01
C PRO A 110 15.81 5.37 1.12
N VAL A 111 14.64 5.39 0.50
CA VAL A 111 14.27 6.50 -0.40
C VAL A 111 13.33 7.46 0.32
N GLY A 112 12.10 7.02 0.70
CA GLY A 112 11.14 7.90 1.33
C GLY A 112 10.71 9.07 0.42
N VAL A 113 9.93 8.78 -0.60
CA VAL A 113 9.56 9.75 -1.65
C VAL A 113 9.03 11.07 -1.08
N VAL A 114 8.22 11.00 -0.02
CA VAL A 114 7.66 12.18 0.65
C VAL A 114 8.74 12.98 1.37
N VAL A 115 9.75 12.32 1.93
CA VAL A 115 10.88 12.97 2.62
C VAL A 115 11.73 13.77 1.63
N PHE A 116 11.98 13.22 0.45
CA PHE A 116 12.70 13.94 -0.62
C PHE A 116 11.89 15.12 -1.15
N ALA A 117 10.58 14.97 -1.31
CA ALA A 117 9.72 16.09 -1.69
C ALA A 117 9.77 17.22 -0.64
N LEU A 118 9.71 16.87 0.65
CA LEU A 118 9.83 17.83 1.75
C LEU A 118 11.21 18.50 1.76
N ALA A 119 12.28 17.75 1.56
CA ALA A 119 13.65 18.29 1.50
C ALA A 119 13.82 19.31 0.35
N GLY A 120 13.13 19.11 -0.77
CA GLY A 120 13.12 20.05 -1.89
C GLY A 120 12.50 21.41 -1.55
N VAL A 121 11.53 21.43 -0.64
CA VAL A 121 10.85 22.67 -0.18
C VAL A 121 11.53 23.27 1.03
N ALA A 122 12.02 22.46 1.94
CA ALA A 122 12.68 22.86 3.20
C ALA A 122 14.14 23.28 2.97
N LYS A 123 14.32 24.43 2.33
CA LYS A 123 15.66 24.94 1.99
C LYS A 123 16.54 25.10 3.23
N GLY A 124 17.73 24.49 3.20
CA GLY A 124 18.75 24.64 4.26
C GLY A 124 18.63 23.64 5.41
N ILE A 125 17.68 22.70 5.37
CA ILE A 125 17.57 21.62 6.35
C ILE A 125 18.21 20.36 5.77
N PRO A 126 19.23 19.77 6.44
CA PRO A 126 19.79 18.49 6.01
C PRO A 126 18.74 17.37 6.01
N ILE A 127 18.77 16.51 5.01
CA ILE A 127 17.80 15.41 4.85
C ILE A 127 17.82 14.43 6.04
N GLU A 128 19.01 14.27 6.66
CA GLU A 128 19.19 13.44 7.85
C GLU A 128 18.40 13.97 9.06
N THR A 129 18.25 15.29 9.14
CA THR A 129 17.45 15.93 10.20
C THR A 129 15.96 15.65 10.00
N ILE A 130 15.51 15.66 8.75
CA ILE A 130 14.13 15.32 8.39
C ILE A 130 13.85 13.86 8.74
N PHE A 131 14.74 12.93 8.33
CA PHE A 131 14.59 11.52 8.67
C PHE A 131 14.56 11.26 10.17
N LYS A 132 15.44 11.91 10.94
CA LYS A 132 15.42 11.81 12.42
C LYS A 132 14.09 12.28 13.01
N GLY A 133 13.53 13.36 12.47
CA GLY A 133 12.21 13.85 12.89
C GLY A 133 11.05 12.91 12.59
N ILE A 134 11.18 12.06 11.56
CA ILE A 134 10.15 11.13 11.14
C ILE A 134 10.17 9.81 11.94
N VAL A 135 11.32 9.41 12.48
CA VAL A 135 11.46 8.13 13.23
C VAL A 135 10.35 7.89 14.27
N PRO A 136 9.98 8.84 15.14
CA PRO A 136 8.92 8.61 16.12
C PRO A 136 7.55 8.38 15.46
N PHE A 137 7.28 9.00 14.32
CA PHE A 137 6.03 8.80 13.58
C PHE A 137 5.99 7.42 12.94
N VAL A 138 7.09 6.96 12.36
CA VAL A 138 7.21 5.58 11.82
C VAL A 138 7.01 4.56 12.95
N ALA A 139 7.58 4.78 14.11
CA ALA A 139 7.38 3.90 15.28
C ALA A 139 5.90 3.86 15.70
N LEU A 140 5.22 5.00 15.72
CA LEU A 140 3.78 5.06 16.00
C LEU A 140 2.95 4.35 14.93
N MET A 141 3.30 4.47 13.65
CA MET A 141 2.62 3.76 12.56
C MET A 141 2.82 2.24 12.66
N ILE A 142 4.02 1.77 12.98
CA ILE A 142 4.28 0.35 13.24
C ILE A 142 3.41 -0.15 14.39
N LEU A 143 3.34 0.63 15.48
CA LEU A 143 2.48 0.29 16.62
C LEU A 143 1.01 0.24 16.22
N ALA A 144 0.53 1.21 15.45
CA ALA A 144 -0.85 1.25 14.97
C ALA A 144 -1.17 0.05 14.06
N VAL A 145 -0.29 -0.30 13.12
CA VAL A 145 -0.43 -1.49 12.28
C VAL A 145 -0.45 -2.76 13.14
N ALA A 146 0.42 -2.87 14.13
CA ALA A 146 0.45 -3.99 15.05
C ALA A 146 -0.86 -4.11 15.84
N ILE A 147 -1.39 -3.01 16.37
CA ILE A 147 -2.66 -2.99 17.12
C ILE A 147 -3.82 -3.44 16.21
N ILE A 148 -3.94 -2.89 15.00
CA ILE A 148 -5.00 -3.25 14.05
C ILE A 148 -4.86 -4.71 13.57
N THR A 149 -3.64 -5.23 13.52
CA THR A 149 -3.40 -6.64 13.18
C THR A 149 -3.84 -7.58 14.29
N VAL A 150 -3.65 -7.19 15.56
CA VAL A 150 -4.07 -7.97 16.73
C VAL A 150 -5.58 -7.84 17.00
N VAL A 151 -6.14 -6.65 16.74
CA VAL A 151 -7.56 -6.33 16.96
C VAL A 151 -8.17 -5.82 15.64
N PRO A 152 -8.54 -6.75 14.72
CA PRO A 152 -9.09 -6.40 13.40
C PRO A 152 -10.38 -5.56 13.47
N ASP A 153 -11.17 -5.74 14.53
CA ASP A 153 -12.43 -5.03 14.73
C ASP A 153 -12.29 -3.52 14.72
N ILE A 154 -11.13 -2.98 15.08
CA ILE A 154 -10.86 -1.54 15.01
C ILE A 154 -11.03 -1.01 13.59
N ALA A 155 -10.62 -1.78 12.58
CA ALA A 155 -10.73 -1.39 11.18
C ALA A 155 -12.07 -1.78 10.56
N THR A 156 -12.71 -2.85 11.05
CA THR A 156 -13.88 -3.45 10.38
C THR A 156 -15.20 -3.10 11.03
N TRP A 157 -15.22 -2.73 12.33
CA TRP A 157 -16.44 -2.44 13.07
C TRP A 157 -17.33 -1.38 12.39
N LEU A 158 -16.76 -0.23 12.02
CA LEU A 158 -17.53 0.87 11.44
C LEU A 158 -18.07 0.54 10.04
N PRO A 159 -17.27 0.03 9.09
CA PRO A 159 -17.76 -0.40 7.79
C PRO A 159 -18.89 -1.43 7.89
N TYR A 160 -18.75 -2.44 8.74
CA TYR A 160 -19.77 -3.47 8.88
C TYR A 160 -21.04 -2.98 9.59
N TRP A 161 -20.90 -2.03 10.51
CA TRP A 161 -22.06 -1.40 11.13
C TRP A 161 -22.86 -0.54 10.14
N MET A 162 -22.18 0.14 9.20
CA MET A 162 -22.82 1.02 8.22
C MET A 162 -23.42 0.29 7.01
N MET A 163 -22.77 -0.77 6.55
CA MET A 163 -23.10 -1.45 5.30
C MET A 163 -23.70 -2.85 5.50
N GLY A 164 -23.66 -3.38 6.72
CA GLY A 164 -24.09 -4.74 7.04
C GLY A 164 -23.01 -5.78 6.68
N PRO A 165 -23.20 -7.06 7.10
CA PRO A 165 -22.25 -8.14 6.88
C PRO A 165 -22.21 -8.66 5.43
N GLU A 166 -22.96 -8.08 4.52
CA GLU A 166 -23.08 -8.52 3.12
C GLU A 166 -21.85 -8.19 2.24
N ILE A 167 -20.80 -7.57 2.82
CA ILE A 167 -19.56 -7.20 2.10
C ILE A 167 -18.51 -8.32 2.15
N MET A 168 -18.83 -9.45 2.78
CA MET A 168 -17.93 -10.61 2.87
C MET A 168 -17.94 -11.46 1.61
#